data_86a1ae0d4f889012bf8ac046aefbeaab
#
_entry.id   86a1ae0d4f889012bf8ac046aefbeaab
#
_cell.length_a   1.000
_cell.length_b   1.000
_cell.length_c   1.000
_cell.angle_alpha   90.00
_cell.angle_beta   90.00
_cell.angle_gamma   90.00
#
_symmetry.space_group_name_H-M   'P 1'
#
loop_
_entity.id
_entity.type
_entity.pdbx_description
1 polymer ?
#
loop_
_entity_poly.entity_id
_entity_poly.type
_entity_poly.pdbx_seq_one_letter_code
_entity_poly.pdbx_strand_id
1 'polypeptide(L)'
;MSKVRTRFAPSPTGRMHVGNLRTALYAYLVAKHEGGDFILRIEDTDQERYVEGAVDIIYRTLQKTGLIHGEGPDKDGGCGPYVQSERQAQGIYLKYAKELIDKGEAYYCFCDKERLEGLKKVVAGKEIHVYDKHCLHLSKEEVEEKLAAGVPYVIRQNNPTEGTTTFEDEIYGDITVDNAELDDMILIKSDGYPTYNFANVVDDHLMGITHVVRGNEYLSSSPKYNRLYEAFGWEVPVYIHCPLITDENHQKLSKRCGHSSFEDLVEQGFLTEAIVNFVALLGWSPADNQEIMTLEELVEKFDYHHMNKSPAVFDYTKLKWMNGEYIKKMDFDKFYEMALPYIKEVITKDYDLKKIAHMVQTRIEIFPDIRDHIDFFEELPEYDVAMYTHKKMKTNAQTSLEVLQEILPVLEAQEDYSNDALYQTLLKYVEQKGCKNGYVMWPIRTAVSGKQMTPGGATELMEVLGKEESLARIRKGIELLSQAQ
;
A
#
# COMPACT_ATOMS: atom_id res chain seq x y z
N MET A 1 4.57 2.40 -33.85
CA MET A 1 4.63 3.07 -32.54
C MET A 1 5.84 2.55 -31.80
N SER A 2 6.60 3.39 -31.11
CA SER A 2 7.67 2.94 -30.23
C SER A 2 7.09 2.08 -29.11
N LYS A 3 7.85 1.10 -28.64
CA LYS A 3 7.45 0.24 -27.51
C LYS A 3 7.20 1.10 -26.26
N VAL A 4 6.11 0.86 -25.54
CA VAL A 4 5.82 1.56 -24.28
C VAL A 4 6.93 1.30 -23.26
N ARG A 5 7.48 2.35 -22.66
CA ARG A 5 8.49 2.27 -21.62
C ARG A 5 8.10 3.17 -20.45
N THR A 6 8.00 2.58 -19.29
CA THR A 6 7.71 3.27 -18.03
C THR A 6 8.85 3.07 -17.05
N ARG A 7 8.86 3.87 -15.99
CA ARG A 7 9.85 3.72 -14.91
C ARG A 7 9.21 3.90 -13.54
N PHE A 8 9.74 3.15 -12.58
CA PHE A 8 9.67 3.48 -11.18
C PHE A 8 11.00 4.11 -10.77
N ALA A 9 10.95 5.31 -10.22
CA ALA A 9 12.13 6.13 -9.95
C ALA A 9 12.14 6.61 -8.49
N PRO A 10 12.31 5.68 -7.53
CA PRO A 10 12.27 6.02 -6.11
C PRO A 10 13.56 6.67 -5.62
N SER A 11 13.42 7.63 -4.70
CA SER A 11 14.53 8.08 -3.86
C SER A 11 14.70 7.10 -2.68
N PRO A 12 15.92 6.70 -2.34
CA PRO A 12 16.21 5.71 -1.29
C PRO A 12 16.10 6.33 0.12
N THR A 13 14.87 6.55 0.59
CA THR A 13 14.57 7.27 1.85
C THR A 13 13.96 6.39 2.94
N GLY A 14 14.03 5.05 2.82
CA GLY A 14 13.53 4.08 3.81
C GLY A 14 12.35 3.24 3.33
N ARG A 15 11.41 2.93 4.23
CA ARG A 15 10.24 2.08 3.94
C ARG A 15 9.40 2.64 2.78
N MET A 16 8.83 1.72 1.97
CA MET A 16 8.06 2.11 0.79
C MET A 16 6.66 2.58 1.17
N HIS A 17 6.44 3.91 1.09
CA HIS A 17 5.11 4.49 1.29
C HIS A 17 4.10 3.95 0.27
N VAL A 18 2.85 3.73 0.71
CA VAL A 18 1.75 3.22 -0.15
C VAL A 18 1.59 4.04 -1.44
N GLY A 19 1.76 5.35 -1.39
CA GLY A 19 1.74 6.21 -2.58
C GLY A 19 2.84 5.88 -3.58
N ASN A 20 4.05 5.56 -3.12
CA ASN A 20 5.15 5.15 -3.99
C ASN A 20 4.90 3.75 -4.56
N LEU A 21 4.38 2.83 -3.74
CA LEU A 21 3.99 1.50 -4.21
C LEU A 21 2.91 1.61 -5.31
N ARG A 22 1.90 2.47 -5.13
CA ARG A 22 0.88 2.71 -6.17
C ARG A 22 1.50 3.24 -7.47
N THR A 23 2.41 4.20 -7.36
CA THR A 23 3.09 4.74 -8.54
C THR A 23 3.91 3.66 -9.26
N ALA A 24 4.63 2.80 -8.51
CA ALA A 24 5.34 1.66 -9.06
C ALA A 24 4.40 0.67 -9.73
N LEU A 25 3.30 0.33 -9.06
CA LEU A 25 2.28 -0.59 -9.57
C LEU A 25 1.66 -0.06 -10.87
N TYR A 26 1.22 1.19 -10.91
CA TYR A 26 0.60 1.75 -12.10
C TYR A 26 1.60 1.86 -13.27
N ALA A 27 2.84 2.25 -13.01
CA ALA A 27 3.88 2.24 -14.03
C ALA A 27 4.13 0.83 -14.58
N TYR A 28 4.14 -0.19 -13.70
CA TYR A 28 4.24 -1.59 -14.07
C TYR A 28 3.03 -2.04 -14.91
N LEU A 29 1.81 -1.72 -14.47
CA LEU A 29 0.59 -2.11 -15.16
C LEU A 29 0.48 -1.48 -16.54
N VAL A 30 0.79 -0.18 -16.70
CA VAL A 30 0.86 0.48 -18.01
C VAL A 30 1.84 -0.22 -18.94
N ALA A 31 3.06 -0.48 -18.47
CA ALA A 31 4.07 -1.15 -19.30
C ALA A 31 3.64 -2.57 -19.69
N LYS A 32 3.15 -3.37 -18.74
CA LYS A 32 2.83 -4.78 -19.00
C LYS A 32 1.56 -4.95 -19.81
N HIS A 33 0.56 -4.11 -19.61
CA HIS A 33 -0.66 -4.10 -20.44
C HIS A 33 -0.34 -3.90 -21.91
N GLU A 34 0.56 -2.97 -22.22
CA GLU A 34 0.99 -2.64 -23.58
C GLU A 34 2.16 -3.52 -24.10
N GLY A 35 2.53 -4.58 -23.38
CA GLY A 35 3.67 -5.44 -23.75
C GLY A 35 5.02 -4.72 -23.74
N GLY A 36 5.13 -3.67 -22.95
CA GLY A 36 6.26 -2.75 -22.86
C GLY A 36 7.28 -3.10 -21.78
N ASP A 37 8.17 -2.15 -21.50
CA ASP A 37 9.25 -2.29 -20.52
C ASP A 37 8.98 -1.47 -19.27
N PHE A 38 9.20 -2.07 -18.11
CA PHE A 38 9.19 -1.42 -16.81
C PHE A 38 10.60 -1.34 -16.26
N ILE A 39 11.08 -0.12 -15.97
CA ILE A 39 12.45 0.19 -15.59
C ILE A 39 12.51 0.62 -14.12
N LEU A 40 13.55 0.20 -13.41
CA LEU A 40 13.91 0.73 -12.10
C LEU A 40 15.06 1.72 -12.22
N ARG A 41 14.86 2.96 -11.77
CA ARG A 41 15.90 4.00 -11.65
C ARG A 41 15.98 4.46 -10.20
N ILE A 42 17.17 4.49 -9.62
CA ILE A 42 17.40 5.00 -8.26
C ILE A 42 17.75 6.49 -8.33
N GLU A 43 16.94 7.32 -7.69
CA GLU A 43 17.10 8.78 -7.65
C GLU A 43 17.70 9.21 -6.31
N ASP A 44 19.01 9.20 -6.24
CA ASP A 44 19.82 9.46 -5.05
C ASP A 44 20.59 10.80 -5.11
N THR A 45 20.16 11.76 -5.92
CA THR A 45 20.79 13.08 -6.03
C THR A 45 20.69 13.94 -4.77
N ASP A 46 19.76 13.62 -3.87
CA ASP A 46 19.64 14.23 -2.55
C ASP A 46 20.35 13.36 -1.50
N GLN A 47 21.65 13.57 -1.38
CA GLN A 47 22.52 12.79 -0.49
C GLN A 47 22.21 13.00 1.00
N GLU A 48 21.59 14.11 1.40
CA GLU A 48 21.20 14.36 2.80
C GLU A 48 20.03 13.47 3.24
N ARG A 49 19.19 13.03 2.30
CA ARG A 49 18.03 12.17 2.55
C ARG A 49 18.28 10.69 2.28
N TYR A 50 19.47 10.36 1.85
CA TYR A 50 19.86 8.96 1.62
C TYR A 50 19.84 8.16 2.92
N VAL A 51 19.20 6.99 2.91
CA VAL A 51 19.15 6.06 4.04
C VAL A 51 19.84 4.76 3.63
N GLU A 52 20.84 4.35 4.39
CA GLU A 52 21.54 3.08 4.17
C GLU A 52 20.56 1.90 4.21
N GLY A 53 20.68 0.96 3.27
CA GLY A 53 19.78 -0.19 3.13
C GLY A 53 18.42 0.10 2.47
N ALA A 54 18.10 1.38 2.16
CA ALA A 54 16.81 1.71 1.53
C ALA A 54 16.68 1.13 0.11
N VAL A 55 17.78 1.01 -0.62
CA VAL A 55 17.80 0.37 -1.95
C VAL A 55 17.41 -1.11 -1.85
N ASP A 56 17.91 -1.82 -0.85
CA ASP A 56 17.54 -3.23 -0.61
C ASP A 56 16.05 -3.38 -0.25
N ILE A 57 15.48 -2.40 0.46
CA ILE A 57 14.05 -2.37 0.75
C ILE A 57 13.26 -2.24 -0.56
N ILE A 58 13.67 -1.35 -1.47
CA ILE A 58 13.04 -1.18 -2.78
C ILE A 58 13.03 -2.51 -3.53
N TYR A 59 14.17 -3.17 -3.67
CA TYR A 59 14.29 -4.46 -4.37
C TYR A 59 13.41 -5.53 -3.73
N ARG A 60 13.46 -5.69 -2.41
CA ARG A 60 12.64 -6.67 -1.69
C ARG A 60 11.15 -6.41 -1.86
N THR A 61 10.74 -5.15 -1.83
CA THR A 61 9.32 -4.79 -2.02
C THR A 61 8.87 -5.11 -3.43
N LEU A 62 9.64 -4.72 -4.47
CA LEU A 62 9.31 -5.05 -5.85
C LEU A 62 9.25 -6.57 -6.07
N GLN A 63 10.19 -7.32 -5.51
CA GLN A 63 10.20 -8.79 -5.59
C GLN A 63 8.96 -9.41 -4.91
N LYS A 64 8.64 -8.99 -3.68
CA LYS A 64 7.48 -9.50 -2.94
C LYS A 64 6.17 -9.18 -3.64
N THR A 65 6.05 -7.99 -4.21
CA THR A 65 4.83 -7.53 -4.91
C THR A 65 4.70 -8.05 -6.35
N GLY A 66 5.71 -8.76 -6.86
CA GLY A 66 5.73 -9.27 -8.24
C GLY A 66 5.98 -8.18 -9.30
N LEU A 67 6.31 -6.95 -8.91
CA LEU A 67 6.59 -5.83 -9.81
C LEU A 67 8.02 -5.91 -10.38
N ILE A 68 8.28 -6.94 -11.16
CA ILE A 68 9.63 -7.25 -11.65
C ILE A 68 10.00 -6.33 -12.80
N HIS A 69 11.06 -5.53 -12.59
CA HIS A 69 11.62 -4.67 -13.64
C HIS A 69 12.42 -5.47 -14.70
N GLY A 70 12.38 -4.96 -15.91
CA GLY A 70 13.15 -5.51 -17.04
C GLY A 70 14.57 -4.97 -17.12
N GLU A 71 14.78 -3.74 -16.65
CA GLU A 71 16.04 -3.01 -16.63
C GLU A 71 16.18 -2.25 -15.30
N GLY A 72 17.37 -2.10 -14.82
CA GLY A 72 17.68 -1.38 -13.58
C GLY A 72 19.15 -1.51 -13.19
N PRO A 73 19.55 -1.05 -11.99
CA PRO A 73 20.97 -1.10 -11.56
C PRO A 73 21.55 -2.51 -11.51
N ASP A 74 20.71 -3.53 -11.31
CA ASP A 74 21.08 -4.95 -11.25
C ASP A 74 20.91 -5.66 -12.60
N LYS A 75 20.34 -5.00 -13.61
CA LYS A 75 19.99 -5.59 -14.91
C LYS A 75 20.09 -4.55 -16.02
N ASP A 76 21.26 -4.45 -16.62
CA ASP A 76 21.50 -3.48 -17.70
C ASP A 76 20.70 -3.81 -18.97
N GLY A 77 19.97 -2.80 -19.47
CA GLY A 77 19.23 -2.84 -20.73
C GLY A 77 19.85 -1.92 -21.81
N GLY A 78 21.03 -1.36 -21.56
CA GLY A 78 21.77 -0.51 -22.50
C GLY A 78 21.51 1.00 -22.32
N CYS A 79 20.73 1.42 -21.33
CA CYS A 79 20.46 2.83 -21.01
C CYS A 79 21.09 3.29 -19.68
N GLY A 80 21.92 2.43 -19.07
CA GLY A 80 22.60 2.69 -17.80
C GLY A 80 23.61 3.85 -17.85
N PRO A 81 24.12 4.23 -16.69
CA PRO A 81 23.77 3.78 -15.34
C PRO A 81 22.32 4.10 -14.95
N TYR A 82 21.73 3.27 -14.07
CA TYR A 82 20.36 3.47 -13.56
C TYR A 82 20.31 4.09 -12.16
N VAL A 83 21.47 4.57 -11.67
CA VAL A 83 21.62 5.31 -10.41
C VAL A 83 22.06 6.73 -10.75
N GLN A 84 21.36 7.72 -10.24
CA GLN A 84 21.61 9.11 -10.63
C GLN A 84 22.98 9.64 -10.17
N SER A 85 23.47 9.24 -9.00
CA SER A 85 24.83 9.61 -8.55
C SER A 85 25.92 9.06 -9.48
N GLU A 86 25.75 7.87 -10.06
CA GLU A 86 26.68 7.31 -11.05
C GLU A 86 26.63 8.09 -12.37
N ARG A 87 25.43 8.51 -12.80
CA ARG A 87 25.24 9.38 -13.98
C ARG A 87 25.87 10.74 -13.77
N GLN A 88 25.75 11.29 -12.56
CA GLN A 88 26.40 12.52 -12.15
C GLN A 88 27.94 12.41 -12.25
N ALA A 89 28.53 11.31 -11.75
CA ALA A 89 29.96 11.05 -11.82
C ALA A 89 30.48 10.97 -13.27
N GLN A 90 29.63 10.56 -14.23
CA GLN A 90 29.94 10.56 -15.66
C GLN A 90 29.76 11.94 -16.33
N GLY A 91 29.30 12.97 -15.59
CA GLY A 91 29.10 14.32 -16.09
C GLY A 91 27.91 14.49 -17.03
N ILE A 92 26.97 13.53 -17.06
CA ILE A 92 25.85 13.54 -18.00
C ILE A 92 25.00 14.81 -17.81
N TYR A 93 24.61 15.13 -16.61
CA TYR A 93 23.73 16.28 -16.37
C TYR A 93 24.38 17.61 -16.69
N LEU A 94 25.66 17.79 -16.33
CA LEU A 94 26.40 19.01 -16.65
C LEU A 94 26.55 19.21 -18.16
N LYS A 95 26.73 18.13 -18.91
CA LYS A 95 26.78 18.17 -20.39
C LYS A 95 25.48 18.75 -20.95
N TYR A 96 24.32 18.25 -20.53
CA TYR A 96 23.03 18.73 -21.03
C TYR A 96 22.69 20.14 -20.51
N ALA A 97 23.08 20.48 -19.29
CA ALA A 97 22.91 21.84 -18.79
C ALA A 97 23.71 22.87 -19.62
N LYS A 98 24.95 22.53 -20.04
CA LYS A 98 25.76 23.38 -20.91
C LYS A 98 25.15 23.48 -22.31
N GLU A 99 24.59 22.39 -22.85
CA GLU A 99 23.87 22.46 -24.13
C GLU A 99 22.70 23.47 -24.09
N LEU A 100 21.95 23.51 -22.98
CA LEU A 100 20.90 24.53 -22.78
C LEU A 100 21.46 25.96 -22.70
N ILE A 101 22.63 26.14 -22.08
CA ILE A 101 23.30 27.45 -22.04
C ILE A 101 23.68 27.88 -23.46
N ASP A 102 24.25 26.98 -24.26
CA ASP A 102 24.64 27.27 -25.65
C ASP A 102 23.41 27.62 -26.52
N LYS A 103 22.27 27.07 -26.21
CA LYS A 103 20.99 27.40 -26.87
C LYS A 103 20.31 28.67 -26.33
N GLY A 104 20.78 29.25 -25.22
CA GLY A 104 20.16 30.38 -24.56
C GLY A 104 18.95 30.04 -23.67
N GLU A 105 18.70 28.73 -23.48
CA GLU A 105 17.60 28.19 -22.67
C GLU A 105 18.01 27.96 -21.19
N ALA A 106 19.25 28.21 -20.84
CA ALA A 106 19.77 28.21 -19.48
C ALA A 106 20.90 29.22 -19.34
N TYR A 107 21.27 29.55 -18.10
CA TYR A 107 22.33 30.50 -17.81
C TYR A 107 22.99 30.24 -16.44
N TYR A 108 24.23 30.73 -16.28
CA TYR A 108 24.93 30.73 -15.02
C TYR A 108 24.38 31.79 -14.07
N CYS A 109 24.10 31.43 -12.82
CA CYS A 109 23.69 32.35 -11.78
C CYS A 109 24.69 32.34 -10.63
N PHE A 110 25.28 33.50 -10.35
CA PHE A 110 26.31 33.73 -9.33
C PHE A 110 25.77 34.42 -8.08
N CYS A 111 24.44 34.53 -7.93
CA CYS A 111 23.80 35.18 -6.77
C CYS A 111 24.08 34.38 -5.51
N ASP A 112 24.49 35.09 -4.45
CA ASP A 112 24.64 34.54 -3.12
C ASP A 112 23.29 34.38 -2.38
N LYS A 113 23.35 33.73 -1.25
CA LYS A 113 22.16 33.45 -0.43
C LYS A 113 21.50 34.73 0.08
N GLU A 114 22.30 35.75 0.48
CA GLU A 114 21.80 37.02 1.03
C GLU A 114 20.97 37.75 -0.02
N ARG A 115 21.47 37.85 -1.26
CA ARG A 115 20.72 38.46 -2.36
C ARG A 115 19.41 37.71 -2.66
N LEU A 116 19.44 36.35 -2.69
CA LEU A 116 18.26 35.57 -2.98
C LEU A 116 17.21 35.68 -1.87
N GLU A 117 17.61 35.77 -0.62
CA GLU A 117 16.70 36.01 0.50
C GLU A 117 16.00 37.37 0.39
N GLY A 118 16.66 38.39 -0.15
CA GLY A 118 16.07 39.69 -0.44
C GLY A 118 14.99 39.71 -1.52
N LEU A 119 14.87 38.63 -2.33
CA LEU A 119 13.85 38.51 -3.38
C LEU A 119 12.53 37.87 -2.89
N LYS A 120 12.48 37.44 -1.64
CA LYS A 120 11.25 36.91 -1.03
C LYS A 120 10.12 37.94 -1.05
N LYS A 121 8.97 37.56 -1.58
CA LYS A 121 7.73 38.35 -1.56
C LYS A 121 6.64 37.57 -0.85
N VAL A 122 5.85 38.24 -0.05
CA VAL A 122 4.65 37.66 0.56
C VAL A 122 3.46 38.02 -0.31
N VAL A 123 2.84 37.05 -0.96
CA VAL A 123 1.63 37.21 -1.75
C VAL A 123 0.54 36.34 -1.15
N ALA A 124 -0.58 36.95 -0.76
CA ALA A 124 -1.71 36.26 -0.12
C ALA A 124 -1.32 35.43 1.13
N GLY A 125 -0.36 35.93 1.93
CA GLY A 125 0.10 35.27 3.16
C GLY A 125 1.07 34.10 2.95
N LYS A 126 1.52 33.85 1.72
CA LYS A 126 2.53 32.83 1.40
C LYS A 126 3.83 33.52 0.94
N GLU A 127 4.96 33.03 1.43
CA GLU A 127 6.26 33.45 0.90
C GLU A 127 6.43 32.81 -0.50
N ILE A 128 6.69 33.68 -1.49
CA ILE A 128 7.01 33.26 -2.86
C ILE A 128 8.43 33.70 -3.16
N HIS A 129 9.21 32.78 -3.74
CA HIS A 129 10.54 33.06 -4.24
C HIS A 129 10.47 33.11 -5.76
N VAL A 130 10.51 34.31 -6.34
CA VAL A 130 10.61 34.49 -7.79
C VAL A 130 11.97 35.13 -8.06
N TYR A 131 12.82 34.37 -8.78
CA TYR A 131 14.10 34.87 -9.19
C TYR A 131 13.94 35.94 -10.28
N ASP A 132 14.64 37.07 -10.13
CA ASP A 132 14.50 38.28 -10.95
C ASP A 132 15.34 38.26 -12.24
N LYS A 133 15.87 37.09 -12.62
CA LYS A 133 16.73 36.91 -13.82
C LYS A 133 17.99 37.79 -13.85
N HIS A 134 18.47 38.28 -12.73
CA HIS A 134 19.61 39.19 -12.63
C HIS A 134 20.84 38.71 -13.42
N CYS A 135 21.23 37.45 -13.27
CA CYS A 135 22.41 36.90 -13.94
C CYS A 135 22.18 36.53 -15.43
N LEU A 136 20.94 36.53 -15.92
CA LEU A 136 20.64 36.31 -17.34
C LEU A 136 21.28 37.43 -18.24
N HIS A 137 21.42 38.62 -17.69
CA HIS A 137 21.88 39.79 -18.42
C HIS A 137 23.40 40.04 -18.32
N LEU A 138 24.16 39.14 -17.65
CA LEU A 138 25.61 39.21 -17.63
C LEU A 138 26.19 38.97 -19.06
N SER A 139 27.19 39.74 -19.43
CA SER A 139 27.89 39.51 -20.69
C SER A 139 28.66 38.18 -20.64
N LYS A 140 29.02 37.66 -21.82
CA LYS A 140 29.80 36.44 -21.90
C LYS A 140 31.16 36.57 -21.22
N GLU A 141 31.79 37.72 -21.37
CA GLU A 141 33.06 38.06 -20.76
C GLU A 141 32.96 38.07 -19.23
N GLU A 142 31.91 38.67 -18.66
CA GLU A 142 31.68 38.71 -17.22
C GLU A 142 31.45 37.28 -16.66
N VAL A 143 30.74 36.44 -17.39
CA VAL A 143 30.51 35.03 -17.00
C VAL A 143 31.83 34.27 -17.02
N GLU A 144 32.66 34.41 -18.10
CA GLU A 144 33.95 33.74 -18.21
C GLU A 144 34.93 34.19 -17.12
N GLU A 145 34.97 35.49 -16.81
CA GLU A 145 35.79 36.04 -15.71
C GLU A 145 35.41 35.44 -14.35
N LYS A 146 34.09 35.38 -14.05
CA LYS A 146 33.58 34.78 -12.78
C LYS A 146 33.89 33.29 -12.69
N LEU A 147 33.73 32.56 -13.78
CA LEU A 147 34.08 31.13 -13.85
C LEU A 147 35.58 30.91 -13.66
N ALA A 148 36.41 31.72 -14.30
CA ALA A 148 37.88 31.65 -14.18
C ALA A 148 38.35 32.01 -12.76
N ALA A 149 37.66 32.94 -12.09
CA ALA A 149 37.90 33.30 -10.69
C ALA A 149 37.39 32.26 -9.68
N GLY A 150 36.73 31.19 -10.13
CA GLY A 150 36.18 30.15 -9.25
C GLY A 150 34.98 30.59 -8.41
N VAL A 151 34.23 31.61 -8.84
CA VAL A 151 33.03 32.07 -8.12
C VAL A 151 32.01 30.97 -8.13
N PRO A 152 31.44 30.57 -6.96
CA PRO A 152 30.38 29.55 -6.90
C PRO A 152 29.18 29.97 -7.76
N TYR A 153 28.59 29.00 -8.45
CA TYR A 153 27.46 29.23 -9.32
C TYR A 153 26.43 28.09 -9.26
N VAL A 154 25.23 28.38 -9.73
CA VAL A 154 24.23 27.40 -10.13
C VAL A 154 23.89 27.62 -11.60
N ILE A 155 23.32 26.61 -12.26
CA ILE A 155 22.75 26.77 -13.60
C ILE A 155 21.24 26.83 -13.48
N ARG A 156 20.62 27.85 -14.05
CA ARG A 156 19.16 28.05 -14.06
C ARG A 156 18.57 27.86 -15.45
N GLN A 157 17.36 27.32 -15.49
CA GLN A 157 16.54 27.33 -16.70
C GLN A 157 16.13 28.78 -17.03
N ASN A 158 16.10 29.13 -18.30
CA ASN A 158 15.58 30.42 -18.77
C ASN A 158 14.14 30.24 -19.25
N ASN A 159 13.15 30.43 -18.38
CA ASN A 159 11.75 30.37 -18.73
C ASN A 159 11.27 31.70 -19.31
N PRO A 160 10.33 31.68 -20.29
CA PRO A 160 9.68 32.90 -20.77
C PRO A 160 8.87 33.55 -19.65
N THR A 161 8.71 34.88 -19.70
CA THR A 161 7.93 35.66 -18.74
C THR A 161 6.58 36.11 -19.30
N GLU A 162 6.35 35.95 -20.61
CA GLU A 162 5.12 36.34 -21.31
C GLU A 162 4.49 35.11 -21.99
N GLY A 163 3.19 35.18 -22.19
CA GLY A 163 2.42 34.08 -22.80
C GLY A 163 2.08 32.97 -21.82
N THR A 164 1.76 31.81 -22.36
CA THR A 164 1.32 30.65 -21.57
C THR A 164 2.05 29.39 -21.99
N THR A 165 2.21 28.44 -21.08
CA THR A 165 2.68 27.09 -21.33
C THR A 165 1.56 26.10 -21.05
N THR A 166 1.23 25.25 -22.02
CA THR A 166 0.22 24.20 -21.89
C THR A 166 0.89 22.84 -21.98
N PHE A 167 0.45 21.91 -21.14
CA PHE A 167 0.81 20.49 -21.25
C PHE A 167 -0.45 19.63 -21.09
N GLU A 168 -0.44 18.48 -21.74
CA GLU A 168 -1.51 17.50 -21.66
C GLU A 168 -1.20 16.46 -20.58
N ASP A 169 -2.19 16.13 -19.76
CA ASP A 169 -2.15 15.04 -18.80
C ASP A 169 -3.33 14.11 -19.04
N GLU A 170 -3.10 12.81 -19.13
CA GLU A 170 -4.13 11.84 -19.46
C GLU A 170 -5.28 11.83 -18.44
N ILE A 171 -5.02 12.19 -17.18
CA ILE A 171 -6.03 12.17 -16.13
C ILE A 171 -6.67 13.56 -15.97
N TYR A 172 -5.87 14.62 -15.96
CA TYR A 172 -6.36 15.99 -15.68
C TYR A 172 -6.72 16.78 -16.94
N GLY A 173 -6.32 16.30 -18.13
CA GLY A 173 -6.52 16.99 -19.41
C GLY A 173 -5.51 18.12 -19.61
N ASP A 174 -5.83 19.06 -20.46
CA ASP A 174 -4.99 20.22 -20.76
C ASP A 174 -4.86 21.15 -19.56
N ILE A 175 -3.61 21.39 -19.14
CA ILE A 175 -3.28 22.31 -18.05
C ILE A 175 -2.45 23.45 -18.61
N THR A 176 -3.00 24.66 -18.52
CA THR A 176 -2.35 25.90 -19.00
C THR A 176 -1.97 26.77 -17.81
N VAL A 177 -0.73 27.22 -17.80
CA VAL A 177 -0.19 28.15 -16.79
C VAL A 177 0.34 29.41 -17.47
N ASP A 178 0.23 30.56 -16.78
CA ASP A 178 0.87 31.80 -17.21
C ASP A 178 2.38 31.68 -17.04
N ASN A 179 3.15 32.05 -18.06
CA ASN A 179 4.59 31.99 -18.00
C ASN A 179 5.18 32.93 -16.92
N ALA A 180 4.48 33.98 -16.55
CA ALA A 180 4.85 34.85 -15.44
C ALA A 180 4.90 34.13 -14.07
N GLU A 181 4.22 32.98 -13.95
CA GLU A 181 4.25 32.13 -12.75
C GLU A 181 5.38 31.09 -12.79
N LEU A 182 6.06 30.92 -13.94
CA LEU A 182 7.15 29.98 -14.10
C LEU A 182 8.45 30.59 -13.53
N ASP A 183 8.93 30.02 -12.44
CA ASP A 183 10.25 30.36 -11.89
C ASP A 183 11.39 29.74 -12.71
N ASP A 184 12.52 30.46 -12.82
CA ASP A 184 13.75 29.93 -13.39
C ASP A 184 14.38 28.92 -12.42
N MET A 185 13.92 27.67 -12.50
CA MET A 185 14.37 26.64 -11.58
C MET A 185 15.87 26.34 -11.75
N ILE A 186 16.49 25.95 -10.64
CA ILE A 186 17.87 25.49 -10.68
C ILE A 186 17.93 24.14 -11.37
N LEU A 187 18.80 24.00 -12.36
CA LEU A 187 19.10 22.75 -13.05
C LEU A 187 20.27 22.01 -12.38
N ILE A 188 21.39 22.75 -12.18
CA ILE A 188 22.60 22.26 -11.51
C ILE A 188 22.84 23.10 -10.27
N LYS A 189 23.00 22.44 -9.13
CA LYS A 189 23.30 23.06 -7.83
C LYS A 189 24.76 23.48 -7.74
N SER A 190 25.13 24.29 -6.74
CA SER A 190 26.49 24.74 -6.51
C SER A 190 27.49 23.63 -6.16
N ASP A 191 27.00 22.47 -5.70
CA ASP A 191 27.80 21.26 -5.47
C ASP A 191 28.03 20.44 -6.77
N GLY A 192 27.49 20.90 -7.90
CA GLY A 192 27.59 20.24 -9.20
C GLY A 192 26.53 19.14 -9.43
N TYR A 193 25.70 18.80 -8.43
CA TYR A 193 24.62 17.85 -8.62
C TYR A 193 23.40 18.48 -9.32
N PRO A 194 22.69 17.72 -10.15
CA PRO A 194 21.43 18.20 -10.71
C PRO A 194 20.37 18.30 -9.61
N THR A 195 19.39 19.16 -9.86
CA THR A 195 18.12 19.04 -9.10
C THR A 195 17.30 17.87 -9.61
N TYR A 196 16.40 17.37 -8.77
CA TYR A 196 15.44 16.35 -9.16
C TYR A 196 14.70 16.72 -10.46
N ASN A 197 14.24 17.95 -10.56
CA ASN A 197 13.46 18.44 -11.69
C ASN A 197 14.21 18.38 -13.03
N PHE A 198 15.52 18.55 -13.03
CA PHE A 198 16.33 18.44 -14.24
C PHE A 198 16.77 17.01 -14.53
N ALA A 199 17.23 16.30 -13.49
CA ALA A 199 17.71 14.93 -13.65
C ALA A 199 16.63 14.01 -14.23
N ASN A 200 15.39 14.11 -13.75
CA ASN A 200 14.30 13.24 -14.23
C ASN A 200 14.02 13.42 -15.72
N VAL A 201 14.04 14.65 -16.25
CA VAL A 201 13.80 14.94 -17.67
C VAL A 201 14.94 14.37 -18.55
N VAL A 202 16.18 14.61 -18.14
CA VAL A 202 17.35 14.08 -18.87
C VAL A 202 17.34 12.55 -18.89
N ASP A 203 17.06 11.95 -17.74
CA ASP A 203 17.07 10.49 -17.61
C ASP A 203 15.89 9.85 -18.34
N ASP A 204 14.70 10.42 -18.25
CA ASP A 204 13.52 9.92 -18.96
C ASP A 204 13.76 9.93 -20.47
N HIS A 205 14.37 11.00 -21.01
CA HIS A 205 14.75 11.04 -22.42
C HIS A 205 15.80 9.98 -22.78
N LEU A 206 16.91 9.92 -22.05
CA LEU A 206 18.03 9.02 -22.35
C LEU A 206 17.68 7.54 -22.15
N MET A 207 16.71 7.24 -21.29
CA MET A 207 16.19 5.89 -21.09
C MET A 207 14.99 5.57 -22.01
N GLY A 208 14.61 6.50 -22.91
CA GLY A 208 13.53 6.33 -23.86
C GLY A 208 12.15 6.12 -23.18
N ILE A 209 11.93 6.78 -22.05
CA ILE A 209 10.64 6.69 -21.33
C ILE A 209 9.55 7.37 -22.17
N THR A 210 8.49 6.62 -22.43
CA THR A 210 7.34 7.09 -23.22
C THR A 210 6.17 7.53 -22.37
N HIS A 211 6.02 6.94 -21.17
CA HIS A 211 4.93 7.23 -20.25
C HIS A 211 5.48 7.47 -18.85
N VAL A 212 5.14 8.63 -18.27
CA VAL A 212 5.57 9.08 -16.97
C VAL A 212 4.41 8.99 -15.99
N VAL A 213 4.42 7.95 -15.15
CA VAL A 213 3.47 7.78 -14.05
C VAL A 213 4.07 8.34 -12.78
N ARG A 214 3.38 9.26 -12.09
CA ARG A 214 3.82 9.87 -10.82
C ARG A 214 2.67 10.52 -10.06
N GLY A 215 2.92 10.99 -8.84
CA GLY A 215 1.92 11.67 -8.02
C GLY A 215 1.53 13.06 -8.57
N ASN A 216 0.32 13.51 -8.26
CA ASN A 216 -0.22 14.80 -8.73
C ASN A 216 0.48 16.03 -8.13
N GLU A 217 1.35 15.85 -7.14
CA GLU A 217 2.21 16.93 -6.61
C GLU A 217 3.16 17.53 -7.66
N TYR A 218 3.42 16.80 -8.74
CA TYR A 218 4.28 17.25 -9.84
C TYR A 218 3.54 18.02 -10.93
N LEU A 219 2.21 18.14 -10.87
CA LEU A 219 1.43 18.91 -11.84
C LEU A 219 1.93 20.35 -11.99
N SER A 220 2.25 21.01 -10.86
CA SER A 220 2.77 22.38 -10.86
C SER A 220 4.18 22.52 -11.45
N SER A 221 4.96 21.45 -11.51
CA SER A 221 6.31 21.44 -12.07
C SER A 221 6.33 21.03 -13.54
N SER A 222 5.29 20.32 -14.01
CA SER A 222 5.23 19.77 -15.36
C SER A 222 5.37 20.80 -16.48
N PRO A 223 4.86 22.03 -16.38
CA PRO A 223 5.12 23.07 -17.40
C PRO A 223 6.62 23.35 -17.59
N LYS A 224 7.40 23.38 -16.51
CA LYS A 224 8.84 23.58 -16.57
C LYS A 224 9.56 22.41 -17.23
N TYR A 225 9.06 21.17 -17.05
CA TYR A 225 9.59 19.99 -17.73
C TYR A 225 9.31 20.04 -19.23
N ASN A 226 8.09 20.42 -19.65
CA ASN A 226 7.76 20.60 -21.05
C ASN A 226 8.67 21.63 -21.71
N ARG A 227 8.95 22.74 -21.03
CA ARG A 227 9.90 23.76 -21.50
C ARG A 227 11.31 23.18 -21.73
N LEU A 228 11.77 22.23 -20.88
CA LEU A 228 13.04 21.55 -21.07
C LEU A 228 13.01 20.63 -22.31
N TYR A 229 11.94 19.83 -22.48
CA TYR A 229 11.78 18.99 -23.67
C TYR A 229 11.76 19.83 -24.96
N GLU A 230 11.04 20.94 -24.97
CA GLU A 230 11.00 21.89 -26.10
C GLU A 230 12.37 22.49 -26.39
N ALA A 231 13.09 22.98 -25.37
CA ALA A 231 14.42 23.57 -25.49
C ALA A 231 15.46 22.60 -26.05
N PHE A 232 15.37 21.33 -25.69
CA PHE A 232 16.19 20.29 -26.28
C PHE A 232 15.75 19.85 -27.67
N GLY A 233 14.47 20.07 -28.04
CA GLY A 233 13.85 19.51 -29.25
C GLY A 233 13.51 18.02 -29.07
N TRP A 234 13.25 17.59 -27.86
CA TRP A 234 12.90 16.21 -27.51
C TRP A 234 11.37 16.02 -27.53
N GLU A 235 10.93 14.79 -27.76
CA GLU A 235 9.53 14.41 -27.65
C GLU A 235 9.11 14.38 -26.16
N VAL A 236 7.97 15.01 -25.87
CA VAL A 236 7.40 15.02 -24.53
C VAL A 236 6.74 13.68 -24.24
N PRO A 237 7.01 13.01 -23.12
CA PRO A 237 6.35 11.75 -22.78
C PRO A 237 4.88 11.98 -22.41
N VAL A 238 4.09 10.93 -22.49
CA VAL A 238 2.72 10.91 -21.97
C VAL A 238 2.74 11.04 -20.46
N TYR A 239 2.04 12.02 -19.90
CA TYR A 239 1.93 12.21 -18.45
C TYR A 239 0.67 11.56 -17.88
N ILE A 240 0.84 10.79 -16.81
CA ILE A 240 -0.21 10.14 -16.03
C ILE A 240 -0.01 10.51 -14.56
N HIS A 241 -0.67 11.57 -14.09
CA HIS A 241 -0.56 11.99 -12.70
C HIS A 241 -1.62 11.30 -11.84
N CYS A 242 -1.16 10.51 -10.87
CA CYS A 242 -2.02 9.80 -9.94
C CYS A 242 -2.65 10.76 -8.91
N PRO A 243 -3.94 10.60 -8.55
CA PRO A 243 -4.57 11.42 -7.53
C PRO A 243 -3.93 11.25 -6.15
N LEU A 244 -4.13 12.20 -5.25
CA LEU A 244 -3.64 12.12 -3.87
C LEU A 244 -4.29 10.92 -3.16
N ILE A 245 -3.54 10.26 -2.27
CA ILE A 245 -4.09 9.31 -1.30
C ILE A 245 -4.29 10.04 0.02
N THR A 246 -5.50 9.97 0.56
CA THR A 246 -5.88 10.57 1.85
C THR A 246 -6.26 9.49 2.85
N ASP A 247 -6.28 9.85 4.13
CA ASP A 247 -6.95 9.08 5.17
C ASP A 247 -8.48 9.29 5.13
N GLU A 248 -9.19 8.65 6.04
CA GLU A 248 -10.66 8.76 6.18
C GLU A 248 -11.13 10.18 6.52
N ASN A 249 -10.24 11.03 7.06
CA ASN A 249 -10.50 12.44 7.36
C ASN A 249 -10.13 13.38 6.20
N HIS A 250 -9.87 12.83 5.01
CA HIS A 250 -9.42 13.57 3.84
C HIS A 250 -8.10 14.34 4.03
N GLN A 251 -7.28 13.92 5.01
CA GLN A 251 -5.94 14.45 5.20
C GLN A 251 -4.94 13.59 4.42
N LYS A 252 -3.85 14.20 3.94
CA LYS A 252 -2.79 13.46 3.25
C LYS A 252 -2.31 12.29 4.13
N LEU A 253 -2.33 11.08 3.57
CA LEU A 253 -1.83 9.88 4.27
C LEU A 253 -0.38 10.10 4.72
N SER A 254 -0.13 9.95 6.00
CA SER A 254 1.18 10.23 6.60
C SER A 254 1.72 9.03 7.38
N LYS A 255 3.04 8.99 7.57
CA LYS A 255 3.73 7.95 8.36
C LYS A 255 3.23 7.83 9.81
N ARG A 256 2.54 8.85 10.35
CA ARG A 256 1.99 8.83 11.71
C ARG A 256 0.77 7.92 11.86
N CYS A 257 0.14 7.52 10.76
CA CYS A 257 -1.04 6.65 10.79
C CYS A 257 -0.72 5.18 11.05
N GLY A 258 0.57 4.77 11.11
CA GLY A 258 0.99 3.40 11.43
C GLY A 258 0.72 2.34 10.36
N HIS A 259 0.13 2.71 9.22
CA HIS A 259 -0.18 1.83 8.08
C HIS A 259 0.06 2.52 6.73
N SER A 260 1.09 3.36 6.69
CA SER A 260 1.41 4.16 5.51
C SER A 260 2.48 3.54 4.61
N SER A 261 3.15 2.46 5.03
CA SER A 261 4.13 1.75 4.22
C SER A 261 3.72 0.30 3.94
N PHE A 262 4.27 -0.25 2.87
CA PHE A 262 4.08 -1.66 2.52
C PHE A 262 4.55 -2.59 3.65
N GLU A 263 5.71 -2.30 4.22
CA GLU A 263 6.30 -3.08 5.29
C GLU A 263 5.44 -3.07 6.56
N ASP A 264 4.87 -1.91 6.92
CA ASP A 264 3.96 -1.78 8.08
C ASP A 264 2.72 -2.68 7.89
N LEU A 265 2.16 -2.73 6.68
CA LEU A 265 1.01 -3.57 6.39
C LEU A 265 1.34 -5.08 6.45
N VAL A 266 2.50 -5.47 5.92
CA VAL A 266 2.96 -6.87 6.02
C VAL A 266 3.20 -7.26 7.48
N GLU A 267 3.81 -6.40 8.29
CA GLU A 267 4.02 -6.60 9.72
C GLU A 267 2.69 -6.74 10.51
N GLN A 268 1.62 -6.11 10.03
CA GLN A 268 0.28 -6.23 10.58
C GLN A 268 -0.47 -7.51 10.14
N GLY A 269 0.14 -8.34 9.32
CA GLY A 269 -0.43 -9.63 8.88
C GLY A 269 -1.29 -9.58 7.62
N PHE A 270 -1.14 -8.51 6.81
CA PHE A 270 -1.74 -8.47 5.48
C PHE A 270 -0.93 -9.26 4.46
N LEU A 271 -1.63 -9.94 3.57
CA LEU A 271 -1.04 -10.63 2.42
C LEU A 271 -0.56 -9.63 1.37
N THR A 272 0.57 -9.90 0.77
CA THR A 272 1.13 -9.05 -0.29
C THR A 272 0.16 -8.90 -1.47
N GLU A 273 -0.48 -9.98 -1.87
CA GLU A 273 -1.44 -10.01 -2.98
C GLU A 273 -2.66 -9.11 -2.69
N ALA A 274 -3.14 -9.11 -1.44
CA ALA A 274 -4.24 -8.25 -1.02
C ALA A 274 -3.82 -6.77 -0.99
N ILE A 275 -2.61 -6.46 -0.52
CA ILE A 275 -2.05 -5.09 -0.53
C ILE A 275 -1.94 -4.58 -1.97
N VAL A 276 -1.37 -5.36 -2.88
CA VAL A 276 -1.20 -4.99 -4.30
C VAL A 276 -2.56 -4.72 -4.95
N ASN A 277 -3.52 -5.62 -4.78
CA ASN A 277 -4.86 -5.44 -5.33
C ASN A 277 -5.57 -4.22 -4.74
N PHE A 278 -5.51 -4.01 -3.43
CA PHE A 278 -6.09 -2.84 -2.78
C PHE A 278 -5.47 -1.54 -3.28
N VAL A 279 -4.14 -1.50 -3.39
CA VAL A 279 -3.38 -0.34 -3.89
C VAL A 279 -3.74 -0.02 -5.34
N ALA A 280 -4.00 -1.05 -6.17
CA ALA A 280 -4.48 -0.85 -7.55
C ALA A 280 -5.82 -0.12 -7.60
N LEU A 281 -6.70 -0.36 -6.64
CA LEU A 281 -8.02 0.29 -6.56
C LEU A 281 -8.00 1.70 -5.95
N LEU A 282 -6.83 2.20 -5.51
CA LEU A 282 -6.69 3.56 -4.98
C LEU A 282 -6.62 4.60 -6.12
N GLY A 283 -7.76 4.94 -6.67
CA GLY A 283 -7.92 5.93 -7.72
C GLY A 283 -8.14 5.35 -9.12
N TRP A 284 -8.28 4.04 -9.22
CA TRP A 284 -8.67 3.34 -10.44
C TRP A 284 -9.72 2.26 -10.13
N SER A 285 -10.55 1.91 -11.10
CA SER A 285 -11.47 0.78 -11.02
C SER A 285 -11.63 0.12 -12.39
N PRO A 286 -11.75 -1.22 -12.45
CA PRO A 286 -12.00 -1.92 -13.70
C PRO A 286 -13.43 -1.66 -14.19
N ALA A 287 -13.65 -1.77 -15.51
CA ALA A 287 -14.94 -1.51 -16.14
C ALA A 287 -16.06 -2.45 -15.67
N ASP A 288 -15.72 -3.66 -15.22
CA ASP A 288 -16.66 -4.67 -14.72
C ASP A 288 -16.87 -4.64 -13.20
N ASN A 289 -16.26 -3.68 -12.51
CA ASN A 289 -16.32 -3.52 -11.04
C ASN A 289 -15.81 -4.74 -10.24
N GLN A 290 -14.94 -5.58 -10.81
CA GLN A 290 -14.29 -6.66 -10.07
C GLN A 290 -13.35 -6.08 -8.99
N GLU A 291 -13.51 -6.50 -7.74
CA GLU A 291 -12.70 -5.97 -6.64
C GLU A 291 -11.53 -6.88 -6.26
N ILE A 292 -11.67 -8.19 -6.39
CA ILE A 292 -10.61 -9.15 -6.05
C ILE A 292 -9.97 -9.66 -7.33
N MET A 293 -8.70 -9.29 -7.54
CA MET A 293 -7.96 -9.54 -8.77
C MET A 293 -6.52 -9.98 -8.48
N THR A 294 -6.01 -10.95 -9.22
CA THR A 294 -4.58 -11.26 -9.23
C THR A 294 -3.77 -10.18 -9.95
N LEU A 295 -2.45 -10.22 -9.83
CA LEU A 295 -1.59 -9.26 -10.55
C LEU A 295 -1.74 -9.41 -12.08
N GLU A 296 -1.92 -10.63 -12.58
CA GLU A 296 -2.15 -10.93 -13.98
C GLU A 296 -3.47 -10.34 -14.48
N GLU A 297 -4.55 -10.49 -13.70
CA GLU A 297 -5.85 -9.87 -14.01
C GLU A 297 -5.78 -8.34 -13.95
N LEU A 298 -4.99 -7.78 -13.02
CA LEU A 298 -4.73 -6.34 -12.99
C LEU A 298 -4.01 -5.88 -14.25
N VAL A 299 -2.99 -6.60 -14.72
CA VAL A 299 -2.29 -6.29 -15.98
C VAL A 299 -3.24 -6.34 -17.18
N GLU A 300 -4.12 -7.34 -17.24
CA GLU A 300 -5.08 -7.49 -18.33
C GLU A 300 -6.12 -6.36 -18.36
N LYS A 301 -6.61 -5.93 -17.19
CA LYS A 301 -7.75 -5.01 -17.06
C LYS A 301 -7.37 -3.54 -16.90
N PHE A 302 -6.09 -3.25 -16.63
CA PHE A 302 -5.68 -1.91 -16.29
C PHE A 302 -5.76 -0.97 -17.50
N ASP A 303 -6.57 0.06 -17.37
CA ASP A 303 -6.66 1.17 -18.32
C ASP A 303 -6.61 2.48 -17.53
N TYR A 304 -5.54 3.25 -17.71
CA TYR A 304 -5.35 4.51 -16.99
C TYR A 304 -6.38 5.58 -17.32
N HIS A 305 -7.10 5.48 -18.45
CA HIS A 305 -8.21 6.39 -18.77
C HIS A 305 -9.40 6.22 -17.82
N HIS A 306 -9.47 5.11 -17.08
CA HIS A 306 -10.47 4.90 -16.02
C HIS A 306 -9.99 5.37 -14.62
N MET A 307 -8.88 6.10 -14.54
CA MET A 307 -8.44 6.70 -13.29
C MET A 307 -9.28 7.92 -12.92
N ASN A 308 -9.51 8.09 -11.62
CA ASN A 308 -10.25 9.23 -11.08
C ASN A 308 -9.33 10.44 -10.85
N LYS A 309 -9.88 11.66 -11.02
CA LYS A 309 -9.19 12.91 -10.66
C LYS A 309 -9.22 13.21 -9.17
N SER A 310 -10.25 12.72 -8.48
CA SER A 310 -10.46 12.97 -7.05
C SER A 310 -9.48 12.18 -6.18
N PRO A 311 -9.11 12.71 -5.00
CA PRO A 311 -8.31 11.97 -4.04
C PRO A 311 -8.92 10.60 -3.70
N ALA A 312 -8.06 9.60 -3.58
CA ALA A 312 -8.44 8.25 -3.17
C ALA A 312 -8.33 8.11 -1.66
N VAL A 313 -9.38 7.63 -1.00
CA VAL A 313 -9.36 7.38 0.44
C VAL A 313 -8.74 6.01 0.73
N PHE A 314 -7.75 5.98 1.62
CA PHE A 314 -7.20 4.73 2.16
C PHE A 314 -8.17 4.18 3.21
N ASP A 315 -9.06 3.28 2.78
CA ASP A 315 -10.04 2.62 3.63
C ASP A 315 -9.42 1.33 4.21
N TYR A 316 -9.02 1.40 5.49
CA TYR A 316 -8.41 0.28 6.20
C TYR A 316 -9.39 -0.89 6.40
N THR A 317 -10.67 -0.61 6.58
CA THR A 317 -11.72 -1.63 6.71
C THR A 317 -11.89 -2.40 5.40
N LYS A 318 -11.89 -1.70 4.27
CA LYS A 318 -11.91 -2.33 2.95
C LYS A 318 -10.68 -3.21 2.72
N LEU A 319 -9.48 -2.75 3.09
CA LEU A 319 -8.26 -3.54 2.98
C LEU A 319 -8.36 -4.83 3.81
N LYS A 320 -8.85 -4.75 5.06
CA LYS A 320 -9.07 -5.94 5.90
C LYS A 320 -10.03 -6.92 5.26
N TRP A 321 -11.18 -6.45 4.79
CA TRP A 321 -12.14 -7.28 4.09
C TRP A 321 -11.53 -7.96 2.86
N MET A 322 -10.83 -7.23 2.01
CA MET A 322 -10.15 -7.79 0.84
C MET A 322 -9.15 -8.87 1.25
N ASN A 323 -8.35 -8.61 2.27
CA ASN A 323 -7.37 -9.57 2.79
C ASN A 323 -8.05 -10.86 3.27
N GLY A 324 -9.19 -10.74 3.97
CA GLY A 324 -10.01 -11.88 4.39
C GLY A 324 -10.51 -12.71 3.20
N GLU A 325 -10.87 -12.08 2.06
CA GLU A 325 -11.28 -12.79 0.85
C GLU A 325 -10.12 -13.59 0.22
N TYR A 326 -8.87 -13.08 0.27
CA TYR A 326 -7.69 -13.82 -0.14
C TYR A 326 -7.40 -15.00 0.81
N ILE A 327 -7.49 -14.79 2.12
CA ILE A 327 -7.30 -15.86 3.13
C ILE A 327 -8.31 -17.00 2.94
N LYS A 328 -9.59 -16.68 2.72
CA LYS A 328 -10.65 -17.67 2.49
C LYS A 328 -10.39 -18.56 1.27
N LYS A 329 -9.79 -17.99 0.22
CA LYS A 329 -9.49 -18.68 -1.04
C LYS A 329 -8.13 -19.39 -1.04
N MET A 330 -7.31 -19.13 -0.02
CA MET A 330 -5.97 -19.71 0.09
C MET A 330 -6.03 -21.22 0.25
N ASP A 331 -5.11 -21.95 -0.38
CA ASP A 331 -4.90 -23.36 -0.12
C ASP A 331 -4.70 -23.60 1.38
N PHE A 332 -5.35 -24.66 1.90
CA PHE A 332 -5.38 -24.91 3.35
C PHE A 332 -3.99 -25.21 3.93
N ASP A 333 -3.14 -25.96 3.23
CA ASP A 333 -1.81 -26.29 3.75
C ASP A 333 -0.94 -25.03 3.81
N LYS A 334 -1.01 -24.14 2.81
CA LYS A 334 -0.37 -22.83 2.82
C LYS A 334 -0.92 -21.97 3.97
N PHE A 335 -2.24 -21.92 4.13
CA PHE A 335 -2.88 -21.20 5.22
C PHE A 335 -2.40 -21.71 6.59
N TYR A 336 -2.40 -23.04 6.77
CA TYR A 336 -1.98 -23.67 8.03
C TYR A 336 -0.54 -23.34 8.39
N GLU A 337 0.37 -23.39 7.42
CA GLU A 337 1.78 -23.01 7.63
C GLU A 337 1.90 -21.57 8.13
N MET A 338 1.16 -20.64 7.54
CA MET A 338 1.17 -19.22 7.93
C MET A 338 0.45 -18.95 9.26
N ALA A 339 -0.62 -19.70 9.55
CA ALA A 339 -1.42 -19.56 10.76
C ALA A 339 -0.75 -20.18 12.01
N LEU A 340 0.06 -21.21 11.81
CA LEU A 340 0.63 -22.03 12.89
C LEU A 340 1.41 -21.23 13.94
N PRO A 341 2.24 -20.22 13.60
CA PRO A 341 2.89 -19.38 14.60
C PRO A 341 1.89 -18.67 15.53
N TYR A 342 0.83 -18.09 14.96
CA TYR A 342 -0.22 -17.39 15.71
C TYR A 342 -1.04 -18.32 16.60
N ILE A 343 -1.32 -19.54 16.12
CA ILE A 343 -2.04 -20.56 16.90
C ILE A 343 -1.18 -20.99 18.09
N LYS A 344 0.12 -21.26 17.89
CA LYS A 344 1.04 -21.69 18.95
C LYS A 344 1.37 -20.62 19.99
N GLU A 345 1.16 -19.34 19.69
CA GLU A 345 1.26 -18.27 20.69
C GLU A 345 0.18 -18.39 21.77
N VAL A 346 -0.99 -18.96 21.43
CA VAL A 346 -2.16 -19.05 22.30
C VAL A 346 -2.36 -20.46 22.84
N ILE A 347 -2.25 -21.48 21.97
CA ILE A 347 -2.54 -22.87 22.30
C ILE A 347 -1.26 -23.59 22.72
N THR A 348 -1.20 -23.99 23.99
CA THR A 348 -0.11 -24.79 24.57
C THR A 348 -0.52 -26.24 24.83
N LYS A 349 -1.84 -26.51 24.91
CA LYS A 349 -2.42 -27.85 25.09
C LYS A 349 -2.29 -28.69 23.82
N ASP A 350 -2.34 -30.01 24.00
CA ASP A 350 -2.25 -31.00 22.92
C ASP A 350 -3.59 -31.14 22.19
N TYR A 351 -3.95 -30.13 21.41
CA TYR A 351 -5.13 -30.12 20.56
C TYR A 351 -4.75 -30.35 19.08
N ASP A 352 -5.72 -30.78 18.27
CA ASP A 352 -5.58 -30.85 16.82
C ASP A 352 -5.57 -29.42 16.23
N LEU A 353 -4.35 -28.88 16.06
CA LEU A 353 -4.16 -27.52 15.54
C LEU A 353 -4.64 -27.35 14.10
N LYS A 354 -4.69 -28.42 13.31
CA LYS A 354 -5.24 -28.35 11.94
C LYS A 354 -6.76 -28.15 11.96
N LYS A 355 -7.48 -28.79 12.87
CA LYS A 355 -8.91 -28.54 13.05
C LYS A 355 -9.20 -27.12 13.49
N ILE A 356 -8.41 -26.59 14.44
CA ILE A 356 -8.51 -25.20 14.86
C ILE A 356 -8.26 -24.27 13.67
N ALA A 357 -7.19 -24.48 12.91
CA ALA A 357 -6.88 -23.68 11.73
C ALA A 357 -8.00 -23.71 10.69
N HIS A 358 -8.59 -24.88 10.43
CA HIS A 358 -9.68 -25.03 9.47
C HIS A 358 -10.92 -24.19 9.86
N MET A 359 -11.24 -24.13 11.14
CA MET A 359 -12.36 -23.31 11.63
C MET A 359 -12.11 -21.82 11.46
N VAL A 360 -10.88 -21.34 11.66
CA VAL A 360 -10.59 -19.88 11.66
C VAL A 360 -10.34 -19.32 10.27
N GLN A 361 -9.95 -20.13 9.27
CA GLN A 361 -9.58 -19.65 7.93
C GLN A 361 -10.67 -18.76 7.29
N THR A 362 -11.93 -19.07 7.48
CA THR A 362 -13.05 -18.31 6.91
C THR A 362 -13.55 -17.19 7.83
N ARG A 363 -12.93 -16.98 8.98
CA ARG A 363 -13.43 -16.09 10.05
C ARG A 363 -12.53 -14.90 10.32
N ILE A 364 -11.29 -14.94 9.84
CA ILE A 364 -10.30 -13.88 10.06
C ILE A 364 -10.15 -12.99 8.84
N GLU A 365 -9.77 -11.76 9.07
CA GLU A 365 -9.42 -10.80 8.04
C GLU A 365 -7.90 -10.59 7.95
N ILE A 366 -7.18 -10.72 9.08
CA ILE A 366 -5.71 -10.72 9.17
C ILE A 366 -5.26 -11.87 10.09
N PHE A 367 -4.03 -12.35 9.92
CA PHE A 367 -3.52 -13.46 10.73
C PHE A 367 -3.50 -13.21 12.25
N PRO A 368 -3.19 -12.01 12.77
CA PRO A 368 -3.29 -11.71 14.19
C PRO A 368 -4.68 -11.94 14.81
N ASP A 369 -5.76 -11.84 14.01
CA ASP A 369 -7.14 -12.07 14.50
C ASP A 369 -7.33 -13.49 15.02
N ILE A 370 -6.49 -14.46 14.59
CA ILE A 370 -6.52 -15.85 15.05
C ILE A 370 -6.54 -15.91 16.58
N ARG A 371 -5.74 -15.09 17.25
CA ARG A 371 -5.58 -15.12 18.72
C ARG A 371 -6.93 -14.97 19.44
N ASP A 372 -7.70 -13.98 19.03
CA ASP A 372 -8.99 -13.64 19.65
C ASP A 372 -10.09 -14.67 19.35
N HIS A 373 -9.91 -15.43 18.25
CA HIS A 373 -10.86 -16.47 17.86
C HIS A 373 -10.63 -17.82 18.53
N ILE A 374 -9.45 -18.06 19.13
CA ILE A 374 -9.07 -19.38 19.64
C ILE A 374 -8.67 -19.39 21.11
N ASP A 375 -8.56 -18.24 21.79
CA ASP A 375 -8.11 -18.09 23.18
C ASP A 375 -8.90 -18.98 24.15
N PHE A 376 -10.19 -19.13 23.93
CA PHE A 376 -11.07 -19.96 24.76
C PHE A 376 -10.74 -21.46 24.70
N PHE A 377 -10.04 -21.97 23.68
CA PHE A 377 -9.56 -23.36 23.68
C PHE A 377 -8.53 -23.60 24.78
N GLU A 378 -7.62 -22.64 24.99
CA GLU A 378 -6.61 -22.74 26.02
C GLU A 378 -7.23 -22.63 27.43
N GLU A 379 -8.08 -21.62 27.66
CA GLU A 379 -8.77 -21.41 28.91
C GLU A 379 -10.18 -20.87 28.70
N LEU A 380 -11.15 -21.46 29.39
CA LEU A 380 -12.52 -20.95 29.35
C LEU A 380 -12.60 -19.57 30.03
N PRO A 381 -12.89 -18.49 29.30
CA PRO A 381 -12.98 -17.16 29.91
C PRO A 381 -14.12 -17.06 30.92
N GLU A 382 -14.06 -16.07 31.80
CA GLU A 382 -15.24 -15.66 32.58
C GLU A 382 -16.26 -15.02 31.63
N TYR A 383 -17.54 -15.37 31.78
CA TYR A 383 -18.59 -14.86 30.92
C TYR A 383 -19.90 -14.68 31.68
N ASP A 384 -20.72 -13.74 31.19
CA ASP A 384 -22.01 -13.41 31.77
C ASP A 384 -23.09 -14.43 31.35
N VAL A 385 -23.96 -14.85 32.28
CA VAL A 385 -25.12 -15.72 32.02
C VAL A 385 -26.07 -15.10 30.99
N ALA A 386 -26.08 -13.79 30.80
CA ALA A 386 -26.84 -13.12 29.75
C ALA A 386 -26.51 -13.64 28.35
N MET A 387 -25.31 -14.19 28.12
CA MET A 387 -24.88 -14.78 26.84
C MET A 387 -25.71 -16.00 26.43
N TYR A 388 -26.33 -16.67 27.36
CA TYR A 388 -27.26 -17.77 27.07
C TYR A 388 -28.58 -17.28 26.44
N THR A 389 -28.90 -15.98 26.54
CA THR A 389 -30.12 -15.41 25.98
C THR A 389 -29.91 -15.05 24.52
N HIS A 390 -30.68 -15.65 23.62
CA HIS A 390 -30.58 -15.37 22.17
C HIS A 390 -31.98 -15.36 21.52
N LYS A 391 -32.42 -14.20 21.05
CA LYS A 391 -33.77 -13.97 20.49
C LYS A 391 -34.13 -14.93 19.33
N LYS A 392 -33.21 -15.09 18.34
CA LYS A 392 -33.48 -15.98 17.18
C LYS A 392 -33.51 -17.47 17.56
N MET A 393 -32.67 -17.89 18.51
CA MET A 393 -32.59 -19.27 18.97
C MET A 393 -33.65 -19.58 20.01
N LYS A 394 -34.35 -18.55 20.51
CA LYS A 394 -35.41 -18.63 21.56
C LYS A 394 -34.88 -19.22 22.86
N THR A 395 -33.66 -18.88 23.24
CA THR A 395 -33.04 -19.32 24.50
C THR A 395 -32.99 -18.18 25.50
N ASN A 396 -32.97 -18.52 26.76
CA ASN A 396 -32.69 -17.67 27.92
C ASN A 396 -31.97 -18.49 29.00
N ALA A 397 -31.68 -17.93 30.17
CA ALA A 397 -30.98 -18.62 31.24
C ALA A 397 -31.70 -19.89 31.68
N GLN A 398 -33.03 -19.83 31.88
CA GLN A 398 -33.84 -20.96 32.33
C GLN A 398 -33.85 -22.09 31.29
N THR A 399 -34.21 -21.78 30.04
CA THR A 399 -34.26 -22.80 28.97
C THR A 399 -32.90 -23.39 28.68
N SER A 400 -31.83 -22.61 28.80
CA SER A 400 -30.44 -23.08 28.60
C SER A 400 -30.02 -24.03 29.74
N LEU A 401 -30.39 -23.72 30.97
CA LEU A 401 -30.15 -24.63 32.11
C LEU A 401 -30.84 -25.99 31.90
N GLU A 402 -32.11 -26.00 31.54
CA GLU A 402 -32.84 -27.23 31.22
C GLU A 402 -32.19 -28.06 30.13
N VAL A 403 -31.82 -27.42 29.02
CA VAL A 403 -31.11 -28.10 27.89
C VAL A 403 -29.79 -28.70 28.35
N LEU A 404 -28.96 -27.93 29.07
CA LEU A 404 -27.67 -28.45 29.51
C LEU A 404 -27.77 -29.58 30.51
N GLN A 405 -28.76 -29.52 31.46
CA GLN A 405 -29.00 -30.59 32.42
C GLN A 405 -29.50 -31.89 31.75
N GLU A 406 -30.42 -31.77 30.77
CA GLU A 406 -30.96 -32.93 30.05
C GLU A 406 -29.92 -33.58 29.11
N ILE A 407 -29.07 -32.76 28.44
CA ILE A 407 -28.08 -33.28 27.46
C ILE A 407 -26.80 -33.82 28.11
N LEU A 408 -26.45 -33.37 29.30
CA LEU A 408 -25.22 -33.78 29.99
C LEU A 408 -25.07 -35.30 30.09
N PRO A 409 -26.08 -36.09 30.64
CA PRO A 409 -25.94 -37.53 30.71
C PRO A 409 -25.86 -38.23 29.37
N VAL A 410 -26.46 -37.64 28.32
CA VAL A 410 -26.33 -38.17 26.93
C VAL A 410 -24.93 -38.02 26.43
N LEU A 411 -24.31 -36.87 26.65
CA LEU A 411 -22.92 -36.61 26.28
C LEU A 411 -21.90 -37.39 27.13
N GLU A 412 -22.22 -37.66 28.39
CA GLU A 412 -21.41 -38.53 29.26
C GLU A 412 -21.38 -39.99 28.76
N ALA A 413 -22.49 -40.47 28.22
CA ALA A 413 -22.59 -41.80 27.64
C ALA A 413 -22.00 -41.91 26.23
N GLN A 414 -21.74 -40.79 25.54
CA GLN A 414 -21.18 -40.73 24.21
C GLN A 414 -19.70 -41.13 24.26
N GLU A 415 -19.28 -42.11 23.47
CA GLU A 415 -17.88 -42.55 23.36
C GLU A 415 -17.14 -41.80 22.25
N ASP A 416 -17.77 -41.74 21.06
CA ASP A 416 -17.21 -41.05 19.88
C ASP A 416 -17.49 -39.55 19.95
N TYR A 417 -16.45 -38.75 20.20
CA TYR A 417 -16.51 -37.28 20.27
C TYR A 417 -16.11 -36.62 18.93
N SER A 418 -16.17 -37.33 17.82
CA SER A 418 -16.08 -36.70 16.50
C SER A 418 -17.25 -35.74 16.25
N ASN A 419 -16.99 -34.67 15.48
CA ASN A 419 -18.01 -33.68 15.12
C ASN A 419 -19.30 -34.32 14.60
N ASP A 420 -19.16 -35.29 13.67
CA ASP A 420 -20.31 -35.95 13.04
C ASP A 420 -21.11 -36.79 14.05
N ALA A 421 -20.46 -37.56 14.92
CA ALA A 421 -21.12 -38.37 15.94
C ALA A 421 -21.85 -37.49 16.96
N LEU A 422 -21.21 -36.43 17.45
CA LEU A 422 -21.81 -35.45 18.33
C LEU A 422 -23.00 -34.75 17.68
N TYR A 423 -22.86 -34.32 16.42
CA TYR A 423 -23.94 -33.66 15.69
C TYR A 423 -25.18 -34.57 15.55
N GLN A 424 -24.99 -35.85 15.18
CA GLN A 424 -26.06 -36.80 15.06
C GLN A 424 -26.77 -37.08 16.41
N THR A 425 -26.01 -37.16 17.50
CA THR A 425 -26.55 -37.33 18.84
C THR A 425 -27.40 -36.12 19.27
N LEU A 426 -26.90 -34.92 19.03
CA LEU A 426 -27.66 -33.71 19.35
C LEU A 426 -28.87 -33.51 18.45
N LEU A 427 -28.84 -33.92 17.19
CA LEU A 427 -30.01 -33.88 16.31
C LEU A 427 -31.10 -34.80 16.79
N LYS A 428 -30.82 -36.04 17.23
CA LYS A 428 -31.81 -36.96 17.82
C LYS A 428 -32.49 -36.32 19.04
N TYR A 429 -31.72 -35.63 19.90
CA TYR A 429 -32.28 -34.92 21.04
C TYR A 429 -33.18 -33.74 20.59
N VAL A 430 -32.77 -32.96 19.57
CA VAL A 430 -33.57 -31.88 18.96
C VAL A 430 -34.91 -32.41 18.44
N GLU A 431 -34.90 -33.54 17.73
CA GLU A 431 -36.11 -34.19 17.22
C GLU A 431 -37.02 -34.65 18.34
N GLN A 432 -36.50 -35.32 19.36
CA GLN A 432 -37.24 -35.79 20.52
C GLN A 432 -37.90 -34.63 21.31
N LYS A 433 -37.18 -33.51 21.44
CA LYS A 433 -37.66 -32.30 22.12
C LYS A 433 -38.63 -31.49 21.26
N GLY A 434 -38.72 -31.75 19.95
CA GLY A 434 -39.54 -31.00 19.00
C GLY A 434 -39.16 -29.53 18.86
N CYS A 435 -37.89 -29.22 19.01
CA CYS A 435 -37.34 -27.84 18.97
C CYS A 435 -36.45 -27.58 17.75
N LYS A 436 -35.95 -26.37 17.57
CA LYS A 436 -34.99 -26.03 16.52
C LYS A 436 -33.54 -26.31 16.97
N ASN A 437 -32.67 -26.65 16.04
CA ASN A 437 -31.23 -26.91 16.31
C ASN A 437 -30.60 -25.85 17.21
N GLY A 438 -30.80 -24.57 16.87
CA GLY A 438 -30.22 -23.47 17.63
C GLY A 438 -30.63 -23.40 19.10
N TYR A 439 -31.82 -23.95 19.45
CA TYR A 439 -32.30 -24.00 20.84
C TYR A 439 -31.41 -24.91 21.70
N VAL A 440 -30.82 -25.94 21.11
CA VAL A 440 -29.89 -26.87 21.79
C VAL A 440 -28.44 -26.47 21.59
N MET A 441 -28.08 -26.14 20.35
CA MET A 441 -26.65 -25.86 20.00
C MET A 441 -26.16 -24.58 20.67
N TRP A 442 -26.99 -23.54 20.85
CA TRP A 442 -26.55 -22.27 21.43
C TRP A 442 -26.12 -22.40 22.90
N PRO A 443 -26.91 -23.02 23.82
CA PRO A 443 -26.44 -23.23 25.19
C PRO A 443 -25.14 -24.03 25.29
N ILE A 444 -25.01 -25.10 24.51
CA ILE A 444 -23.80 -25.94 24.51
C ILE A 444 -22.62 -25.12 24.04
N ARG A 445 -22.73 -24.42 22.90
CA ARG A 445 -21.66 -23.57 22.36
C ARG A 445 -21.24 -22.49 23.36
N THR A 446 -22.18 -21.84 24.01
CA THR A 446 -21.91 -20.83 25.03
C THR A 446 -21.16 -21.44 26.21
N ALA A 447 -21.61 -22.60 26.72
CA ALA A 447 -20.99 -23.29 27.84
C ALA A 447 -19.53 -23.70 27.53
N VAL A 448 -19.25 -24.23 26.33
CA VAL A 448 -17.91 -24.74 26.00
C VAL A 448 -16.93 -23.66 25.56
N SER A 449 -17.41 -22.48 25.15
CA SER A 449 -16.56 -21.39 24.65
C SER A 449 -16.50 -20.14 25.54
N GLY A 450 -17.59 -19.82 26.25
CA GLY A 450 -17.72 -18.54 26.93
C GLY A 450 -17.69 -17.33 25.98
N LYS A 451 -17.95 -17.55 24.68
CA LYS A 451 -17.89 -16.51 23.64
C LYS A 451 -19.22 -16.35 22.92
N GLN A 452 -19.57 -15.12 22.61
CA GLN A 452 -20.75 -14.82 21.81
C GLN A 452 -20.58 -15.22 20.34
N MET A 453 -19.35 -15.10 19.82
CA MET A 453 -18.96 -15.52 18.49
C MET A 453 -17.82 -16.52 18.57
N THR A 454 -17.91 -17.60 17.81
CA THR A 454 -16.91 -18.68 17.75
C THR A 454 -16.58 -19.01 16.30
N PRO A 455 -15.39 -19.52 16.01
CA PRO A 455 -15.00 -19.89 14.66
C PRO A 455 -15.78 -21.12 14.15
N GLY A 456 -16.16 -22.04 15.05
CA GLY A 456 -16.93 -23.26 14.76
C GLY A 456 -18.24 -23.35 15.53
N GLY A 457 -19.06 -24.37 15.20
CA GLY A 457 -20.28 -24.76 15.91
C GLY A 457 -19.99 -25.55 17.19
N ALA A 458 -21.03 -25.78 18.01
CA ALA A 458 -20.90 -26.48 19.30
C ALA A 458 -20.16 -27.82 19.19
N THR A 459 -20.49 -28.63 18.20
CA THR A 459 -19.91 -29.98 18.01
C THR A 459 -18.46 -29.95 17.50
N GLU A 460 -18.14 -29.01 16.63
CA GLU A 460 -16.74 -28.77 16.17
C GLU A 460 -15.84 -28.35 17.34
N LEU A 461 -16.34 -27.45 18.21
CA LEU A 461 -15.60 -27.04 19.40
C LEU A 461 -15.40 -28.18 20.39
N MET A 462 -16.43 -29.02 20.61
CA MET A 462 -16.35 -30.17 21.51
C MET A 462 -15.40 -31.25 20.96
N GLU A 463 -15.33 -31.44 19.65
CA GLU A 463 -14.38 -32.37 19.04
C GLU A 463 -12.93 -31.99 19.33
N VAL A 464 -12.61 -30.69 19.26
CA VAL A 464 -11.27 -30.17 19.57
C VAL A 464 -10.96 -30.23 21.06
N LEU A 465 -11.89 -29.81 21.91
CA LEU A 465 -11.73 -29.83 23.37
C LEU A 465 -11.64 -31.25 23.95
N GLY A 466 -12.26 -32.22 23.26
CA GLY A 466 -12.38 -33.57 23.75
C GLY A 466 -13.47 -33.73 24.81
N LYS A 467 -13.75 -34.99 25.18
CA LYS A 467 -14.85 -35.34 26.07
C LYS A 467 -14.72 -34.70 27.46
N GLU A 468 -13.57 -34.88 28.11
CA GLU A 468 -13.38 -34.48 29.50
C GLU A 468 -13.54 -32.97 29.68
N GLU A 469 -12.86 -32.18 28.86
CA GLU A 469 -12.93 -30.71 28.90
C GLU A 469 -14.31 -30.18 28.53
N SER A 470 -14.96 -30.75 27.50
CA SER A 470 -16.31 -30.37 27.10
C SER A 470 -17.33 -30.58 28.23
N LEU A 471 -17.30 -31.75 28.89
CA LEU A 471 -18.18 -32.06 30.00
C LEU A 471 -17.88 -31.14 31.22
N ALA A 472 -16.65 -30.88 31.54
CA ALA A 472 -16.26 -29.98 32.61
C ALA A 472 -16.84 -28.56 32.42
N ARG A 473 -16.72 -28.03 31.18
CA ARG A 473 -17.25 -26.71 30.81
C ARG A 473 -18.78 -26.67 30.83
N ILE A 474 -19.45 -27.73 30.36
CA ILE A 474 -20.92 -27.83 30.44
C ILE A 474 -21.39 -27.84 31.90
N ARG A 475 -20.73 -28.61 32.81
CA ARG A 475 -21.03 -28.60 34.25
C ARG A 475 -20.84 -27.22 34.85
N LYS A 476 -19.78 -26.51 34.53
CA LYS A 476 -19.55 -25.11 34.95
C LYS A 476 -20.66 -24.18 34.45
N GLY A 477 -21.12 -24.34 33.22
CA GLY A 477 -22.27 -23.60 32.68
C GLY A 477 -23.57 -23.85 33.44
N ILE A 478 -23.86 -25.11 33.81
CA ILE A 478 -25.00 -25.48 34.64
C ILE A 478 -24.90 -24.80 36.02
N GLU A 479 -23.70 -24.83 36.64
CA GLU A 479 -23.49 -24.20 37.95
C GLU A 479 -23.76 -22.69 37.88
N LEU A 480 -23.16 -21.98 36.91
CA LEU A 480 -23.35 -20.54 36.71
C LEU A 480 -24.84 -20.18 36.51
N LEU A 481 -25.55 -20.95 35.68
CA LEU A 481 -26.98 -20.73 35.44
C LEU A 481 -27.86 -21.01 36.66
N SER A 482 -27.46 -21.99 37.49
CA SER A 482 -28.19 -22.33 38.72
C SER A 482 -28.02 -21.29 39.83
N GLN A 483 -26.85 -20.61 39.86
CA GLN A 483 -26.57 -19.54 40.84
C GLN A 483 -27.24 -18.21 40.47
N ALA A 484 -27.65 -18.04 39.19
CA ALA A 484 -28.26 -16.82 38.67
C ALA A 484 -29.81 -16.84 38.79
N GLN A 485 -30.40 -17.92 39.26
CA GLN A 485 -31.81 -18.07 39.56
C GLN A 485 -32.09 -17.71 41.01
#